data_08484c581985a4e0027cb6cb1fcd3a34
#
_entry.id   08484c581985a4e0027cb6cb1fcd3a34
#
_cell.length_a   1.000
_cell.length_b   1.000
_cell.length_c   1.000
_cell.angle_alpha   90.00
_cell.angle_beta   90.00
_cell.angle_gamma   90.00
#
_symmetry.space_group_name_H-M   'P 1'
#
loop_
_entity.id
_entity.type
_entity.pdbx_description
1 polymer ?
#
loop_
_entity_poly.entity_id
_entity_poly.type
_entity_poly.pdbx_seq_one_letter_code
_entity_poly.pdbx_strand_id
1 'polypeptide(L)'
;MTVITDKIFNNETPIVNEQKVVKHVSEITKILQDAGVSPSIQRIKILQFISANEVHSSVDKIYHELVTEIPTLSKTTVYNTLGLFIEKGIINSISIDNNEVLYEQSQKPHAHFLCEVCKSVFDIDLTNSLLGITEIYDHKVKKVDIHLKGICKKCLNN
;
A
#
# COMPACT_ATOMS: atom_id res chain seq x y z
N MET A 1 10.52 6.60 35.76
CA MET A 1 10.72 5.64 34.63
C MET A 1 9.69 4.55 34.77
N THR A 2 8.53 4.72 34.19
CA THR A 2 7.46 3.71 34.25
C THR A 2 7.52 2.94 32.96
N VAL A 3 7.88 1.68 33.07
CA VAL A 3 7.95 0.73 31.95
C VAL A 3 6.52 0.46 31.46
N ILE A 4 6.20 0.86 30.25
CA ILE A 4 4.96 0.46 29.57
C ILE A 4 5.24 -0.93 28.99
N THR A 5 5.15 -1.94 29.82
CA THR A 5 5.18 -3.34 29.42
C THR A 5 3.82 -3.97 29.73
N ASP A 6 3.37 -4.81 28.81
CA ASP A 6 2.31 -5.79 28.96
C ASP A 6 0.85 -5.34 28.74
N LYS A 7 0.50 -4.95 27.50
CA LYS A 7 -0.88 -5.17 27.00
C LYS A 7 -1.11 -4.90 25.51
N ILE A 8 -0.11 -4.95 24.65
CA ILE A 8 -0.28 -4.60 23.24
C ILE A 8 -0.38 -5.81 22.28
N PHE A 9 -0.05 -7.00 22.76
CA PHE A 9 -0.01 -8.17 21.89
C PHE A 9 -0.96 -9.27 22.38
N ASN A 10 -2.22 -9.23 21.93
CA ASN A 10 -2.98 -10.45 21.84
C ASN A 10 -2.40 -11.28 20.70
N ASN A 11 -1.99 -12.52 21.00
CA ASN A 11 -1.28 -13.46 20.12
C ASN A 11 -2.12 -14.02 18.95
N GLU A 12 -3.13 -13.33 18.49
CA GLU A 12 -3.85 -13.69 17.29
C GLU A 12 -3.36 -12.77 16.18
N THR A 13 -2.39 -13.27 15.39
CA THR A 13 -2.08 -12.68 14.08
C THR A 13 -3.39 -12.69 13.29
N PRO A 14 -3.91 -11.55 12.83
CA PRO A 14 -4.92 -11.56 11.81
C PRO A 14 -4.28 -12.21 10.58
N ILE A 15 -4.65 -13.46 10.33
CA ILE A 15 -4.42 -14.11 9.03
C ILE A 15 -5.31 -13.32 8.09
N VAL A 16 -4.72 -12.38 7.37
CA VAL A 16 -5.42 -11.68 6.29
C VAL A 16 -5.78 -12.76 5.28
N ASN A 17 -7.07 -13.05 5.21
CA ASN A 17 -7.63 -14.07 4.36
C ASN A 17 -7.40 -13.64 2.92
N GLU A 18 -6.58 -14.37 2.17
CA GLU A 18 -6.19 -14.10 0.78
C GLU A 18 -7.37 -14.26 -0.21
N GLN A 19 -8.49 -13.61 0.03
CA GLN A 19 -9.52 -13.47 -0.98
C GLN A 19 -9.21 -12.22 -1.80
N LYS A 20 -8.55 -12.45 -2.93
CA LYS A 20 -8.29 -11.45 -3.97
C LYS A 20 -9.61 -10.82 -4.41
N VAL A 21 -9.99 -9.71 -3.80
CA VAL A 21 -11.22 -8.97 -4.15
C VAL A 21 -10.92 -8.14 -5.39
N VAL A 22 -11.17 -8.74 -6.56
CA VAL A 22 -11.07 -8.01 -7.84
C VAL A 22 -12.25 -7.06 -7.95
N LYS A 23 -12.01 -5.76 -7.81
CA LYS A 23 -13.04 -4.74 -8.06
C LYS A 23 -13.50 -4.78 -9.51
N HIS A 24 -14.80 -4.68 -9.72
CA HIS A 24 -15.38 -4.61 -11.06
C HIS A 24 -14.93 -3.34 -11.80
N VAL A 25 -14.88 -3.42 -13.13
CA VAL A 25 -14.51 -2.28 -14.00
C VAL A 25 -15.38 -1.05 -13.70
N SER A 26 -16.67 -1.24 -13.43
CA SER A 26 -17.61 -0.18 -13.08
C SER A 26 -17.24 0.56 -11.80
N GLU A 27 -16.78 -0.16 -10.76
CA GLU A 27 -16.34 0.43 -9.49
C GLU A 27 -15.04 1.23 -9.68
N ILE A 28 -14.08 0.66 -10.40
CA ILE A 28 -12.81 1.34 -10.72
C ILE A 28 -13.08 2.60 -11.54
N THR A 29 -13.96 2.51 -12.54
CA THR A 29 -14.36 3.65 -13.37
C THR A 29 -14.96 4.77 -12.52
N LYS A 30 -15.83 4.41 -11.57
CA LYS A 30 -16.42 5.36 -10.66
C LYS A 30 -15.38 6.02 -9.74
N ILE A 31 -14.44 5.25 -9.17
CA ILE A 31 -13.35 5.81 -8.34
C ILE A 31 -12.54 6.85 -9.13
N LEU A 32 -12.19 6.55 -10.38
CA LEU A 32 -11.46 7.48 -11.24
C LEU A 32 -12.26 8.76 -11.50
N GLN A 33 -13.54 8.63 -11.86
CA GLN A 33 -14.43 9.76 -12.16
C GLN A 33 -14.64 10.65 -10.92
N ASP A 34 -14.90 10.05 -9.76
CA ASP A 34 -15.10 10.77 -8.50
C ASP A 34 -13.85 11.56 -8.10
N ALA A 35 -12.66 11.07 -8.45
CA ALA A 35 -11.37 11.75 -8.26
C ALA A 35 -11.03 12.75 -9.39
N GLY A 36 -11.91 12.95 -10.36
CA GLY A 36 -11.66 13.85 -11.50
C GLY A 36 -10.65 13.32 -12.51
N VAL A 37 -10.45 12.00 -12.57
CA VAL A 37 -9.54 11.33 -13.51
C VAL A 37 -10.35 10.70 -14.64
N SER A 38 -10.07 11.11 -15.90
CA SER A 38 -10.69 10.49 -17.08
C SER A 38 -10.33 9.01 -17.15
N PRO A 39 -11.29 8.08 -17.21
CA PRO A 39 -11.03 6.66 -17.35
C PRO A 39 -10.37 6.35 -18.70
N SER A 40 -9.40 5.46 -18.69
CA SER A 40 -8.84 4.80 -19.88
C SER A 40 -8.55 3.34 -19.56
N ILE A 41 -8.42 2.49 -20.57
CA ILE A 41 -8.12 1.07 -20.38
C ILE A 41 -6.89 0.88 -19.50
N GLN A 42 -5.82 1.63 -19.75
CA GLN A 42 -4.58 1.56 -18.98
C GLN A 42 -4.80 1.97 -17.51
N ARG A 43 -5.47 3.09 -17.24
CA ARG A 43 -5.77 3.57 -15.90
C ARG A 43 -6.66 2.60 -15.12
N ILE A 44 -7.70 2.09 -15.77
CA ILE A 44 -8.59 1.11 -15.17
C ILE A 44 -7.82 -0.14 -14.77
N LYS A 45 -7.03 -0.70 -15.68
CA LYS A 45 -6.27 -1.94 -15.44
C LYS A 45 -5.19 -1.76 -14.37
N ILE A 46 -4.47 -0.63 -14.36
CA ILE A 46 -3.48 -0.32 -13.32
C ILE A 46 -4.16 -0.22 -11.96
N LEU A 47 -5.29 0.49 -11.84
CA LEU A 47 -5.98 0.62 -10.57
C LEU A 47 -6.62 -0.70 -10.13
N GLN A 48 -7.18 -1.50 -11.06
CA GLN A 48 -7.66 -2.85 -10.76
C GLN A 48 -6.55 -3.73 -10.20
N PHE A 49 -5.37 -3.70 -10.82
CA PHE A 49 -4.22 -4.49 -10.37
C PHE A 49 -3.81 -4.12 -8.94
N ILE A 50 -3.68 -2.82 -8.64
CA ILE A 50 -3.32 -2.35 -7.30
C ILE A 50 -4.41 -2.72 -6.28
N SER A 51 -5.68 -2.55 -6.65
CA SER A 51 -6.82 -2.85 -5.75
C SER A 51 -6.98 -4.35 -5.46
N ALA A 52 -6.60 -5.21 -6.39
CA ALA A 52 -6.71 -6.66 -6.26
C ALA A 52 -5.53 -7.29 -5.52
N ASN A 53 -4.43 -6.58 -5.40
CA ASN A 53 -3.24 -7.07 -4.72
C ASN A 53 -3.13 -6.38 -3.36
N GLU A 54 -3.35 -7.14 -2.30
CA GLU A 54 -3.06 -6.72 -0.92
C GLU A 54 -1.54 -6.54 -0.69
N VAL A 55 -0.74 -6.99 -1.66
CA VAL A 55 0.73 -6.85 -1.62
C VAL A 55 1.12 -5.59 -2.35
N HIS A 56 1.89 -4.76 -1.70
CA HIS A 56 2.51 -3.56 -2.25
C HIS A 56 3.18 -3.85 -3.58
N SER A 57 2.92 -3.05 -4.59
CA SER A 57 3.35 -3.31 -5.96
C SER A 57 4.25 -2.21 -6.48
N SER A 58 5.40 -2.58 -7.04
CA SER A 58 6.29 -1.64 -7.72
C SER A 58 5.85 -1.36 -9.17
N VAL A 59 6.39 -0.30 -9.77
CA VAL A 59 6.19 0.00 -11.19
C VAL A 59 6.52 -1.20 -12.08
N ASP A 60 7.65 -1.85 -11.78
CA ASP A 60 8.12 -2.99 -12.57
C ASP A 60 7.16 -4.17 -12.49
N LYS A 61 6.68 -4.50 -11.29
CA LYS A 61 5.70 -5.56 -11.10
C LYS A 61 4.40 -5.26 -11.85
N ILE A 62 3.85 -4.05 -11.70
CA ILE A 62 2.62 -3.62 -12.39
C ILE A 62 2.80 -3.72 -13.91
N TYR A 63 3.93 -3.22 -14.43
CA TYR A 63 4.22 -3.27 -15.86
C TYR A 63 4.31 -4.70 -16.40
N HIS A 64 5.10 -5.56 -15.75
CA HIS A 64 5.30 -6.94 -16.21
C HIS A 64 4.01 -7.76 -16.21
N GLU A 65 3.13 -7.54 -15.25
CA GLU A 65 1.83 -8.23 -15.19
C GLU A 65 0.85 -7.72 -16.26
N LEU A 66 0.84 -6.42 -16.52
CA LEU A 66 -0.16 -5.83 -17.40
C LEU A 66 0.26 -5.74 -18.87
N VAL A 67 1.55 -5.81 -19.20
CA VAL A 67 2.03 -5.68 -20.60
C VAL A 67 1.53 -6.82 -21.49
N THR A 68 1.23 -7.99 -20.92
CA THR A 68 0.65 -9.12 -21.66
C THR A 68 -0.79 -8.86 -22.09
N GLU A 69 -1.56 -8.12 -21.30
CA GLU A 69 -2.94 -7.74 -21.60
C GLU A 69 -3.01 -6.44 -22.41
N ILE A 70 -2.03 -5.55 -22.25
CA ILE A 70 -1.97 -4.23 -22.91
C ILE A 70 -0.60 -4.08 -23.59
N PRO A 71 -0.40 -4.62 -24.80
CA PRO A 71 0.89 -4.58 -25.49
C PRO A 71 1.44 -3.17 -25.74
N THR A 72 0.58 -2.14 -25.76
CA THR A 72 0.95 -0.72 -25.90
C THR A 72 1.34 -0.05 -24.58
N LEU A 73 1.27 -0.76 -23.45
CA LEU A 73 1.66 -0.22 -22.17
C LEU A 73 3.17 -0.02 -22.10
N SER A 74 3.60 1.13 -21.58
CA SER A 74 5.01 1.40 -21.28
C SER A 74 5.22 1.62 -19.78
N LYS A 75 6.44 1.39 -19.29
CA LYS A 75 6.79 1.72 -17.90
C LYS A 75 6.56 3.20 -17.60
N THR A 76 6.83 4.09 -18.56
CA THR A 76 6.56 5.53 -18.43
C THR A 76 5.06 5.80 -18.23
N THR A 77 4.20 5.09 -18.96
CA THR A 77 2.74 5.21 -18.79
C THR A 77 2.30 4.76 -17.40
N VAL A 78 2.85 3.64 -16.91
CA VAL A 78 2.57 3.16 -15.54
C VAL A 78 3.00 4.23 -14.53
N TYR A 79 4.24 4.71 -14.63
CA TYR A 79 4.79 5.71 -13.72
C TYR A 79 3.95 7.00 -13.68
N ASN A 80 3.61 7.56 -14.87
CA ASN A 80 2.80 8.76 -14.96
C ASN A 80 1.38 8.56 -14.40
N THR A 81 0.80 7.37 -14.62
CA THR A 81 -0.53 7.04 -14.10
C THR A 81 -0.51 6.94 -12.57
N LEU A 82 0.51 6.31 -12.01
CA LEU A 82 0.67 6.20 -10.56
C LEU A 82 0.89 7.58 -9.91
N GLY A 83 1.70 8.44 -10.54
CA GLY A 83 1.88 9.83 -10.09
C GLY A 83 0.56 10.61 -10.08
N LEU A 84 -0.25 10.47 -11.11
CA LEU A 84 -1.58 11.06 -11.17
C LEU A 84 -2.49 10.51 -10.06
N PHE A 85 -2.46 9.21 -9.82
CA PHE A 85 -3.29 8.59 -8.77
C PHE A 85 -2.90 9.06 -7.37
N ILE A 86 -1.60 9.26 -7.10
CA ILE A 86 -1.12 9.84 -5.84
C ILE A 86 -1.59 11.28 -5.70
N GLU A 87 -1.42 12.10 -6.75
CA GLU A 87 -1.87 13.51 -6.76
C GLU A 87 -3.36 13.64 -6.44
N LYS A 88 -4.16 12.70 -6.94
CA LYS A 88 -5.61 12.65 -6.72
C LYS A 88 -6.02 11.90 -5.45
N GLY A 89 -5.08 11.40 -4.65
CA GLY A 89 -5.37 10.67 -3.42
C GLY A 89 -6.08 9.32 -3.62
N ILE A 90 -5.96 8.71 -4.82
CA ILE A 90 -6.56 7.41 -5.15
C ILE A 90 -5.74 6.27 -4.55
N ILE A 91 -4.42 6.43 -4.53
CA ILE A 91 -3.46 5.47 -3.99
C ILE A 91 -2.42 6.17 -3.11
N ASN A 92 -1.71 5.39 -2.30
CA ASN A 92 -0.54 5.82 -1.56
C ASN A 92 0.75 5.26 -2.16
N SER A 93 1.86 5.94 -1.90
CA SER A 93 3.20 5.44 -2.15
C SER A 93 3.94 5.22 -0.83
N ILE A 94 4.72 4.16 -0.77
CA ILE A 94 5.51 3.74 0.38
C ILE A 94 6.96 3.61 -0.06
N SER A 95 7.86 4.24 0.69
CA SER A 95 9.31 4.08 0.50
C SER A 95 9.92 3.65 1.83
N ILE A 96 10.26 2.36 1.95
CA ILE A 96 10.74 1.81 3.23
C ILE A 96 12.28 1.79 3.29
N ASP A 97 12.97 1.63 2.17
CA ASP A 97 14.42 1.42 2.11
C ASP A 97 15.16 2.23 1.05
N ASN A 98 14.58 3.31 0.52
CA ASN A 98 15.13 4.14 -0.56
C ASN A 98 15.44 3.40 -1.89
N ASN A 99 15.20 2.09 -1.97
CA ASN A 99 15.55 1.29 -3.13
C ASN A 99 14.38 1.12 -4.11
N GLU A 100 13.15 1.10 -3.61
CA GLU A 100 11.96 0.90 -4.45
C GLU A 100 10.76 1.62 -3.85
N VAL A 101 10.00 2.30 -4.70
CA VAL A 101 8.70 2.87 -4.31
C VAL A 101 7.63 1.83 -4.59
N LEU A 102 6.87 1.51 -3.56
CA LEU A 102 5.74 0.60 -3.62
C LEU A 102 4.43 1.38 -3.59
N TYR A 103 3.40 0.84 -4.19
CA TYR A 103 2.09 1.47 -4.33
C TYR A 103 1.00 0.59 -3.77
N GLU A 104 0.03 1.21 -3.10
CA GLU A 104 -1.11 0.53 -2.48
C GLU A 104 -2.38 1.37 -2.60
N GLN A 105 -3.53 0.71 -2.53
CA GLN A 105 -4.82 1.35 -2.36
C GLN A 105 -5.35 1.07 -0.94
N SER A 106 -4.72 1.63 0.08
CA SER A 106 -5.23 1.58 1.44
C SER A 106 -5.81 2.93 1.85
N GLN A 107 -7.00 2.91 2.42
CA GLN A 107 -7.65 4.10 2.97
C GLN A 107 -7.57 4.17 4.50
N LYS A 108 -7.19 3.08 5.15
CA LYS A 108 -7.05 3.01 6.59
C LYS A 108 -5.60 3.22 7.00
N PRO A 109 -5.33 4.05 8.01
CA PRO A 109 -3.99 4.16 8.56
C PRO A 109 -3.52 2.81 9.11
N HIS A 110 -2.31 2.39 8.73
CA HIS A 110 -1.66 1.16 9.16
C HIS A 110 -0.14 1.35 9.17
N ALA A 111 0.57 0.42 9.76
CA ALA A 111 2.02 0.38 9.70
C ALA A 111 2.51 -0.65 8.68
N HIS A 112 3.73 -0.47 8.20
CA HIS A 112 4.37 -1.41 7.30
C HIS A 112 5.51 -2.12 8.01
N PHE A 113 5.58 -3.44 7.89
CA PHE A 113 6.69 -4.24 8.39
C PHE A 113 7.48 -4.79 7.21
N LEU A 114 8.77 -4.42 7.12
CA LEU A 114 9.70 -4.96 6.13
C LEU A 114 10.51 -6.11 6.75
N CYS A 115 10.44 -7.28 6.15
CA CYS A 115 11.31 -8.38 6.50
C CYS A 115 12.71 -8.17 5.88
N GLU A 116 13.74 -8.11 6.72
CA GLU A 116 15.13 -7.91 6.27
C GLU A 116 15.70 -9.14 5.53
N VAL A 117 15.11 -10.31 5.71
CA VAL A 117 15.54 -11.58 5.07
C VAL A 117 14.90 -11.75 3.69
N CYS A 118 13.56 -11.87 3.63
CA CYS A 118 12.86 -12.13 2.36
C CYS A 118 12.39 -10.86 1.63
N LYS A 119 12.63 -9.68 2.20
CA LYS A 119 12.24 -8.37 1.64
C LYS A 119 10.73 -8.17 1.43
N SER A 120 9.91 -9.07 1.94
CA SER A 120 8.46 -8.91 1.90
C SER A 120 8.00 -7.80 2.83
N VAL A 121 7.01 -7.03 2.38
CA VAL A 121 6.33 -6.01 3.18
C VAL A 121 4.99 -6.56 3.63
N PHE A 122 4.64 -6.31 4.88
CA PHE A 122 3.38 -6.73 5.50
C PHE A 122 2.69 -5.52 6.12
N ASP A 123 1.38 -5.46 5.97
CA ASP A 123 0.57 -4.48 6.65
C ASP A 123 0.31 -4.92 8.09
N ILE A 124 0.52 -3.99 9.01
CA ILE A 124 0.26 -4.18 10.43
C ILE A 124 -0.86 -3.23 10.84
N ASP A 125 -1.99 -3.80 11.21
CA ASP A 125 -3.08 -3.01 11.77
C ASP A 125 -2.70 -2.53 13.18
N LEU A 126 -2.48 -1.24 13.31
CA LEU A 126 -2.20 -0.61 14.58
C LEU A 126 -3.47 0.06 15.08
N THR A 127 -4.14 -0.59 16.01
CA THR A 127 -5.33 -0.07 16.72
C THR A 127 -5.03 1.14 17.60
N ASN A 128 -3.91 1.82 17.44
CA ASN A 128 -3.36 2.78 18.39
C ASN A 128 -3.44 4.25 17.94
N SER A 129 -3.53 5.10 18.95
CA SER A 129 -3.55 6.56 18.94
C SER A 129 -2.41 7.22 18.16
N LEU A 130 -1.34 6.51 17.82
CA LEU A 130 -0.20 7.04 17.06
C LEU A 130 -0.57 7.42 15.62
N LEU A 131 -1.45 6.67 14.98
CA LEU A 131 -1.87 6.94 13.60
C LEU A 131 -2.84 8.11 13.48
N GLY A 132 -3.43 8.55 14.58
CA GLY A 132 -4.37 9.68 14.66
C GLY A 132 -3.77 10.99 15.16
N ILE A 133 -2.45 11.08 15.27
CA ILE A 133 -1.80 12.31 15.75
C ILE A 133 -1.95 13.40 14.70
N THR A 134 -2.63 14.48 15.05
CA THR A 134 -2.81 15.68 14.22
C THR A 134 -1.91 16.83 14.63
N GLU A 135 -1.37 16.74 15.85
CA GLU A 135 -0.49 17.79 16.41
C GLU A 135 0.50 17.15 17.40
N ILE A 136 1.75 17.64 17.40
CA ILE A 136 2.79 17.28 18.35
C ILE A 136 3.69 18.50 18.62
N TYR A 137 3.88 18.86 19.89
CA TYR A 137 4.68 20.05 20.29
C TYR A 137 4.33 21.32 19.48
N ASP A 138 3.03 21.62 19.33
CA ASP A 138 2.49 22.75 18.55
C ASP A 138 2.76 22.66 17.03
N HIS A 139 3.30 21.54 16.54
CA HIS A 139 3.46 21.29 15.10
C HIS A 139 2.25 20.53 14.55
N LYS A 140 1.69 21.02 13.44
CA LYS A 140 0.60 20.32 12.71
C LYS A 140 1.16 19.13 11.97
N VAL A 141 0.68 17.93 12.30
CA VAL A 141 1.00 16.68 11.63
C VAL A 141 0.07 16.51 10.44
N LYS A 142 0.62 16.37 9.24
CA LYS A 142 -0.17 16.13 8.02
C LYS A 142 -0.28 14.63 7.68
N LYS A 143 0.74 13.85 8.04
CA LYS A 143 0.82 12.42 7.75
C LYS A 143 1.69 11.74 8.80
N VAL A 144 1.30 10.55 9.18
CA VAL A 144 2.11 9.66 10.05
C VAL A 144 2.37 8.39 9.25
N ASP A 145 3.64 8.07 9.02
CA ASP A 145 4.08 6.82 8.41
C ASP A 145 4.88 6.02 9.43
N ILE A 146 4.47 4.78 9.67
CA ILE A 146 5.14 3.90 10.64
C ILE A 146 5.75 2.72 9.88
N HIS A 147 7.07 2.60 9.97
CA HIS A 147 7.81 1.52 9.36
C HIS A 147 8.53 0.69 10.41
N LEU A 148 8.29 -0.60 10.38
CA LEU A 148 8.93 -1.60 11.25
C LEU A 148 9.87 -2.45 10.37
N LYS A 149 11.05 -2.79 10.90
CA LYS A 149 12.01 -3.67 10.22
C LYS A 149 12.38 -4.83 11.14
N GLY A 150 12.53 -6.01 10.58
CA GLY A 150 12.89 -7.20 11.35
C GLY A 150 12.83 -8.47 10.52
N ILE A 151 12.60 -9.61 11.16
CA ILE A 151 12.51 -10.91 10.50
C ILE A 151 11.08 -11.42 10.63
N CYS A 152 10.43 -11.76 9.50
CA CYS A 152 9.06 -12.24 9.52
C CYS A 152 8.96 -13.66 10.07
N LYS A 153 7.77 -14.05 10.54
CA LYS A 153 7.48 -15.36 11.12
C LYS A 153 7.94 -16.51 10.23
N LYS A 154 7.80 -16.40 8.91
CA LYS A 154 8.23 -17.43 7.96
C LYS A 154 9.75 -17.59 7.96
N CYS A 155 10.50 -16.48 8.00
CA CYS A 155 11.96 -16.52 7.99
C CYS A 155 12.57 -16.82 9.37
N LEU A 156 11.83 -16.64 10.46
CA LEU A 156 12.26 -17.06 11.81
C LEU A 156 12.19 -18.59 11.99
N ASN A 157 11.32 -19.26 11.23
CA ASN A 157 11.07 -20.71 11.35
C ASN A 157 11.80 -21.53 10.28
N ASN A 158 12.59 -20.91 9.42
CA ASN A 158 13.48 -21.54 8.45
C ASN A 158 14.94 -21.44 8.90
#